data_1a535a6e63f173f9471ed9e5daf5f05b
#
_entry.id   1a535a6e63f173f9471ed9e5daf5f05b
#
_cell.length_a   1.000
_cell.length_b   1.000
_cell.length_c   1.000
_cell.angle_alpha   90.00
_cell.angle_beta   90.00
_cell.angle_gamma   90.00
#
_symmetry.space_group_name_H-M   'P 1'
#
loop_
_entity.id
_entity.type
_entity.pdbx_description
1 polymer ?
#
loop_
_entity_poly.entity_id
_entity_poly.type
_entity_poly.pdbx_seq_one_letter_code
_entity_poly.pdbx_strand_id
1 'polypeptide(L)'
;MDYAHVVVTFTTDSKKLADTMAAEVAGTEQTCCAHIEGPIRRVHRWHGHKHATEQWRVEIEATADGSDALVEHITSHHGDEVHDLVVTDNVHHLVGEG
;
A
#
# COMPACT_ATOMS: atom_id res chain seq x y z
N MET A 1 -15.05 -13.95 -16.57
CA MET A 1 -13.71 -13.50 -16.59
C MET A 1 -13.13 -13.30 -15.26
N ASP A 2 -12.18 -14.07 -14.99
CA ASP A 2 -11.64 -14.02 -13.69
C ASP A 2 -10.28 -13.53 -13.73
N TYR A 3 -10.01 -12.47 -13.05
CA TYR A 3 -8.67 -12.20 -12.83
C TYR A 3 -8.49 -11.89 -11.39
N ALA A 4 -7.37 -12.35 -10.89
CA ALA A 4 -7.06 -12.14 -9.52
C ALA A 4 -6.65 -10.70 -9.34
N HIS A 5 -7.29 -10.07 -8.42
CA HIS A 5 -6.91 -8.75 -7.96
C HIS A 5 -6.19 -8.91 -6.66
N VAL A 6 -5.14 -8.17 -6.48
CA VAL A 6 -4.50 -8.10 -5.18
C VAL A 6 -4.43 -6.65 -4.77
N VAL A 7 -4.38 -6.43 -3.48
CA VAL A 7 -4.25 -5.10 -2.92
C VAL A 7 -2.92 -5.04 -2.19
N VAL A 8 -2.09 -4.09 -2.58
CA VAL A 8 -0.82 -3.86 -1.92
C VAL A 8 -0.99 -2.63 -1.05
N THR A 9 -0.75 -2.77 0.24
CA THR A 9 -0.96 -1.70 1.19
C THR A 9 0.31 -1.45 1.96
N PHE A 10 0.61 -0.20 2.20
CA PHE A 10 1.72 0.16 3.07
C PHE A 10 1.46 1.51 3.70
N THR A 11 2.25 1.85 4.69
CA THR A 11 2.16 3.17 5.31
C THR A 11 3.51 3.86 5.19
N THR A 12 3.49 5.17 5.23
CA THR A 12 4.71 5.97 5.20
C THR A 12 4.49 7.20 6.08
N ASP A 13 5.57 7.73 6.61
CA ASP A 13 5.51 8.90 7.45
C ASP A 13 5.48 10.20 6.65
N SER A 14 5.62 10.10 5.33
CA SER A 14 5.74 11.27 4.48
C SER A 14 4.56 11.35 3.52
N LYS A 15 3.77 12.41 3.63
CA LYS A 15 2.69 12.63 2.69
C LYS A 15 3.22 12.78 1.27
N LYS A 16 4.33 13.48 1.14
CA LYS A 16 4.91 13.68 -0.17
C LYS A 16 5.31 12.36 -0.81
N LEU A 17 5.88 11.46 -0.02
CA LEU A 17 6.24 10.17 -0.54
C LEU A 17 5.02 9.37 -0.95
N ALA A 18 3.96 9.43 -0.15
CA ALA A 18 2.73 8.72 -0.49
C ALA A 18 2.20 9.21 -1.83
N ASP A 19 2.16 10.53 -2.02
CA ASP A 19 1.68 11.10 -3.27
C ASP A 19 2.58 10.70 -4.44
N THR A 20 3.88 10.73 -4.23
CA THR A 20 4.83 10.40 -5.29
C THR A 20 4.68 8.94 -5.71
N MET A 21 4.60 8.06 -4.73
CA MET A 21 4.50 6.64 -5.04
C MET A 21 3.18 6.29 -5.71
N ALA A 22 2.11 6.90 -5.26
CA ALA A 22 0.82 6.67 -5.89
C ALA A 22 0.85 7.11 -7.34
N ALA A 23 1.48 8.25 -7.61
CA ALA A 23 1.58 8.74 -8.97
C ALA A 23 2.46 7.85 -9.84
N GLU A 24 3.54 7.32 -9.26
CA GLU A 24 4.44 6.44 -10.01
C GLU A 24 3.72 5.19 -10.49
N VAL A 25 2.91 4.60 -9.63
CA VAL A 25 2.33 3.31 -9.97
C VAL A 25 1.00 3.41 -10.69
N ALA A 26 0.30 4.53 -10.52
CA ALA A 26 -1.04 4.65 -11.11
C ALA A 26 -1.02 4.64 -12.63
N GLY A 27 0.14 4.88 -13.23
CA GLY A 27 0.21 4.91 -14.68
C GLY A 27 0.60 3.60 -15.32
N THR A 28 0.79 2.55 -14.56
CA THR A 28 1.22 1.29 -15.12
C THR A 28 0.02 0.46 -15.55
N GLU A 29 0.26 -0.48 -16.44
CA GLU A 29 -0.81 -1.31 -16.96
C GLU A 29 -1.35 -2.30 -15.95
N GLN A 30 -0.55 -2.64 -14.97
CA GLN A 30 -0.96 -3.64 -13.99
C GLN A 30 -1.61 -3.05 -12.77
N THR A 31 -1.73 -1.74 -12.73
CA THR A 31 -2.28 -1.06 -11.56
C THR A 31 -3.54 -0.32 -11.95
N CYS A 32 -4.63 -0.69 -11.33
CA CYS A 32 -5.90 -0.03 -11.59
C CYS A 32 -5.95 1.32 -10.91
N CYS A 33 -5.74 1.34 -9.62
CA CYS A 33 -5.93 2.55 -8.85
C CYS A 33 -5.08 2.55 -7.61
N ALA A 34 -4.81 3.75 -7.13
CA ALA A 34 -4.10 3.95 -5.89
C ALA A 34 -4.90 4.90 -5.03
N HIS A 35 -5.06 4.56 -3.77
CA HIS A 35 -5.78 5.38 -2.82
C HIS A 35 -4.85 5.77 -1.69
N ILE A 36 -4.99 6.99 -1.23
CA ILE A 36 -4.18 7.50 -0.13
C ILE A 36 -5.11 7.95 0.97
N GLU A 37 -4.86 7.45 2.16
CA GLU A 37 -5.61 7.85 3.35
C GLU A 37 -4.67 8.48 4.34
N GLY A 38 -5.10 9.55 4.96
CA GLY A 38 -4.32 10.13 6.03
C GLY A 38 -4.58 11.60 6.20
N PRO A 39 -3.98 12.18 7.20
CA PRO A 39 -3.01 11.55 8.11
C PRO A 39 -3.69 10.60 9.08
N ILE A 40 -3.01 9.52 9.39
CA ILE A 40 -3.45 8.54 10.37
C ILE A 40 -2.54 8.68 11.57
N ARG A 41 -3.15 8.83 12.73
CA ARG A 41 -2.35 8.97 13.92
C ARG A 41 -1.97 7.60 14.43
N ARG A 42 -0.66 7.37 14.54
CA ARG A 42 -0.16 6.12 15.08
C ARG A 42 0.41 6.39 16.46
N VAL A 43 -0.11 5.68 17.45
CA VAL A 43 0.36 5.83 18.82
C VAL A 43 1.01 4.51 19.21
N HIS A 44 2.24 4.58 19.67
CA HIS A 44 2.95 3.37 20.07
C HIS A 44 3.81 3.67 21.30
N ARG A 45 4.20 2.61 21.98
CA ARG A 45 5.01 2.72 23.16
C ARG A 45 6.42 2.23 22.85
N TRP A 46 7.36 3.01 23.28
CA TRP A 46 8.76 2.69 23.06
C TRP A 46 9.54 3.04 24.33
N HIS A 47 10.20 2.05 24.91
CA HIS A 47 10.96 2.26 26.14
C HIS A 47 10.12 2.91 27.25
N GLY A 48 8.86 2.48 27.37
CA GLY A 48 8.01 3.00 28.40
C GLY A 48 7.37 4.34 28.10
N HIS A 49 7.69 4.93 26.97
CA HIS A 49 7.14 6.22 26.60
C HIS A 49 6.18 6.07 25.44
N LYS A 50 5.15 6.87 25.45
CA LYS A 50 4.21 6.91 24.33
C LYS A 50 4.72 7.87 23.27
N HIS A 51 4.60 7.44 22.04
CA HIS A 51 4.98 8.26 20.89
C HIS A 51 3.79 8.30 19.94
N ALA A 52 3.58 9.45 19.34
CA ALA A 52 2.53 9.59 18.34
C ALA A 52 3.16 10.15 17.08
N THR A 53 2.86 9.51 15.96
CA THR A 53 3.35 9.97 14.66
C THR A 53 2.18 10.00 13.71
N GLU A 54 2.34 10.74 12.63
CA GLU A 54 1.35 10.76 11.58
C GLU A 54 1.85 9.92 10.42
N GLN A 55 0.95 9.16 9.85
CA GLN A 55 1.28 8.30 8.72
C GLN A 55 0.21 8.42 7.66
N TRP A 56 0.57 8.03 6.47
CA TRP A 56 -0.37 7.95 5.34
C TRP A 56 -0.36 6.53 4.82
N ARG A 57 -1.55 6.00 4.57
CA ARG A 57 -1.70 4.64 4.03
C ARG A 57 -1.94 4.74 2.55
N VAL A 58 -1.22 3.94 1.80
CA VAL A 58 -1.39 3.84 0.36
C VAL A 58 -1.90 2.44 0.05
N GLU A 59 -3.01 2.37 -0.68
CA GLU A 59 -3.58 1.12 -1.15
C GLU A 59 -3.55 1.10 -2.66
N ILE A 60 -2.96 0.07 -3.21
CA ILE A 60 -2.81 -0.04 -4.66
C ILE A 60 -3.46 -1.33 -5.11
N GLU A 61 -4.43 -1.23 -6.02
CA GLU A 61 -5.05 -2.42 -6.59
C GLU A 61 -4.30 -2.80 -7.85
N ALA A 62 -3.87 -4.04 -7.90
CA ALA A 62 -3.03 -4.50 -8.99
C ALA A 62 -3.46 -5.89 -9.40
N THR A 63 -2.99 -6.33 -10.57
CA THR A 63 -3.19 -7.71 -10.97
C THR A 63 -2.24 -8.60 -10.17
N ALA A 64 -2.59 -9.86 -10.08
CA ALA A 64 -1.74 -10.80 -9.37
C ALA A 64 -0.36 -10.85 -10.00
N ASP A 65 -0.30 -10.80 -11.33
CA ASP A 65 0.97 -10.84 -12.02
C ASP A 65 1.80 -9.60 -11.78
N GLY A 66 1.14 -8.46 -11.69
CA GLY A 66 1.86 -7.21 -11.51
C GLY A 66 2.27 -6.94 -10.09
N SER A 67 1.67 -7.63 -9.13
CA SER A 67 1.92 -7.32 -7.74
C SER A 67 3.35 -7.61 -7.31
N ASP A 68 3.95 -8.67 -7.85
CA ASP A 68 5.32 -9.01 -7.48
C ASP A 68 6.28 -7.92 -7.94
N ALA A 69 6.11 -7.45 -9.16
CA ALA A 69 6.94 -6.38 -9.67
C ALA A 69 6.73 -5.09 -8.88
N LEU A 70 5.48 -4.85 -8.49
CA LEU A 70 5.17 -3.66 -7.71
C LEU A 70 5.82 -3.71 -6.34
N VAL A 71 5.73 -4.85 -5.66
CA VAL A 71 6.35 -5.00 -4.35
C VAL A 71 7.86 -4.84 -4.48
N GLU A 72 8.44 -5.41 -5.51
CA GLU A 72 9.87 -5.28 -5.71
C GLU A 72 10.26 -3.83 -5.97
N HIS A 73 9.48 -3.11 -6.75
CA HIS A 73 9.74 -1.71 -7.01
C HIS A 73 9.71 -0.91 -5.71
N ILE A 74 8.69 -1.14 -4.90
CA ILE A 74 8.54 -0.41 -3.63
C ILE A 74 9.70 -0.71 -2.71
N THR A 75 10.04 -1.98 -2.54
CA THR A 75 11.08 -2.35 -1.58
C THR A 75 12.46 -1.94 -2.07
N SER A 76 12.69 -1.95 -3.38
CA SER A 76 14.00 -1.59 -3.91
C SER A 76 14.26 -0.10 -3.88
N HIS A 77 13.22 0.69 -4.10
CA HIS A 77 13.40 2.13 -4.25
C HIS A 77 13.03 2.90 -2.99
N HIS A 78 12.14 2.33 -2.18
CA HIS A 78 11.61 3.06 -1.03
C HIS A 78 11.54 2.21 0.22
N GLY A 79 12.32 1.13 0.27
CA GLY A 79 12.20 0.16 1.36
C GLY A 79 12.35 0.75 2.74
N ASP A 80 13.20 1.75 2.89
CA ASP A 80 13.45 2.36 4.19
C ASP A 80 12.35 3.34 4.59
N GLU A 81 11.49 3.68 3.66
CA GLU A 81 10.51 4.73 3.88
C GLU A 81 9.08 4.21 3.99
N VAL A 82 8.88 2.93 3.76
CA VAL A 82 7.56 2.33 3.85
C VAL A 82 7.54 1.32 4.99
N HIS A 83 6.36 1.19 5.59
CA HIS A 83 6.15 0.30 6.72
C HIS A 83 4.92 -0.54 6.47
N ASP A 84 4.89 -1.70 7.10
CA ASP A 84 3.68 -2.54 7.10
C ASP A 84 3.21 -2.89 5.69
N LEU A 85 4.14 -3.26 4.84
CA LEU A 85 3.80 -3.65 3.48
C LEU A 85 3.11 -5.00 3.50
N VAL A 86 1.89 -5.03 2.99
CA VAL A 86 1.06 -6.22 3.00
C VAL A 86 0.44 -6.40 1.63
N VAL A 87 0.42 -7.63 1.17
CA VAL A 87 -0.26 -7.96 -0.08
C VAL A 87 -1.44 -8.85 0.28
N THR A 88 -2.62 -8.41 -0.08
CA THR A 88 -3.84 -9.11 0.27
C THR A 88 -4.53 -9.57 -1.00
N ASP A 89 -4.83 -10.86 -1.05
CA ASP A 89 -5.57 -11.42 -2.16
C ASP A 89 -7.03 -11.05 -1.99
N ASN A 90 -7.57 -10.44 -3.02
CA ASN A 90 -8.93 -9.92 -2.97
C ASN A 90 -9.94 -10.81 -3.65
N VAL A 91 -9.54 -12.00 -4.02
CA VAL A 91 -10.42 -12.90 -4.76
C VAL A 91 -11.69 -13.22 -3.99
N HIS A 92 -11.57 -13.45 -2.71
CA HIS A 92 -12.72 -13.84 -1.91
C HIS A 92 -13.81 -12.77 -1.90
N HIS A 93 -13.45 -11.57 -2.23
CA HIS A 93 -14.40 -10.48 -2.27
C HIS A 93 -15.51 -10.76 -3.27
N LEU A 94 -15.17 -11.38 -4.37
CA LEU A 94 -16.16 -11.71 -5.41
C LEU A 94 -17.13 -12.75 -4.93
N VAL A 95 -16.64 -13.66 -4.13
CA VAL A 95 -17.51 -14.70 -3.60
C VAL A 95 -18.53 -14.11 -2.66
N GLY A 96 -18.14 -13.12 -1.92
CA GLY A 96 -19.02 -12.49 -0.98
C GLY A 96 -20.23 -11.87 -1.63
N GLU A 97 -20.13 -11.58 -2.89
CA GLU A 97 -21.24 -11.01 -3.62
C GLU A 97 -22.31 -12.01 -3.91
N GLY A 98 -21.91 -13.21 -4.12
CA GLY A 98 -22.79 -14.28 -4.53
C GLY A 98 -23.89 -14.55 -3.59
#